data_736dbfae4de9d144b3a126cc95d4bbf6
#
_entry.id   736dbfae4de9d144b3a126cc95d4bbf6
#
_cell.length_a   1.000
_cell.length_b   1.000
_cell.length_c   1.000
_cell.angle_alpha   90.00
_cell.angle_beta   90.00
_cell.angle_gamma   90.00
#
_symmetry.space_group_name_H-M   'P 1'
#
loop_
_entity.id
_entity.type
_entity.pdbx_description
1 polymer ?
#
loop_
_entity_poly.entity_id
_entity_poly.type
_entity_poly.pdbx_seq_one_letter_code
_entity_poly.pdbx_strand_id
1 'polypeptide(L)' 'MNTVLRPNYRRARALALEIEAARVHLDEARGDPSYTLDDIEDLKAELHHLEREFSLTGVTSEYDL' A
#
# COMPACT_ATOMS: atom_id res chain seq x y z
N MET A 1 -3.81 11.34 -30.72
CA MET A 1 -4.48 11.83 -29.58
C MET A 1 -3.76 11.55 -28.28
N ASN A 2 -3.53 12.51 -27.58
CA ASN A 2 -2.84 12.34 -26.34
C ASN A 2 -3.82 12.24 -25.18
N THR A 3 -3.86 11.08 -24.59
CA THR A 3 -4.69 10.89 -23.42
C THR A 3 -3.85 11.16 -22.20
N VAL A 4 -4.07 12.30 -21.60
CA VAL A 4 -3.44 12.60 -20.34
C VAL A 4 -4.21 11.86 -19.27
N LEU A 5 -3.58 10.88 -18.67
CA LEU A 5 -4.19 10.16 -17.58
C LEU A 5 -4.16 11.06 -16.36
N ARG A 6 -5.33 11.44 -15.90
CA ARG A 6 -5.42 12.22 -14.68
C ARG A 6 -5.14 11.30 -13.50
N PRO A 7 -4.36 11.76 -12.53
CA PRO A 7 -4.15 10.98 -11.32
C PRO A 7 -5.49 10.74 -10.62
N ASN A 8 -5.68 9.55 -10.15
CA ASN A 8 -6.88 9.19 -9.41
C ASN A 8 -6.64 9.45 -7.93
N TYR A 9 -6.83 10.69 -7.52
CA TYR A 9 -6.54 11.09 -6.13
C TYR A 9 -7.44 10.40 -5.11
N ARG A 10 -8.69 10.15 -5.45
CA ARG A 10 -9.60 9.47 -4.54
C ARG A 10 -9.12 8.07 -4.22
N ARG A 11 -8.77 7.32 -5.27
CA ARG A 11 -8.26 5.97 -5.09
C ARG A 11 -6.91 5.97 -4.39
N ALA A 12 -6.04 6.91 -4.76
CA ALA A 12 -4.73 7.02 -4.14
C ALA A 12 -4.85 7.29 -2.64
N ARG A 13 -5.77 8.17 -2.25
CA ARG A 13 -5.99 8.46 -0.83
C ARG A 13 -6.47 7.22 -0.09
N ALA A 14 -7.41 6.48 -0.66
CA ALA A 14 -7.91 5.27 -0.05
C ALA A 14 -6.79 4.24 0.09
N LEU A 15 -5.97 4.08 -0.96
CA LEU A 15 -4.84 3.15 -0.92
C LEU A 15 -3.77 3.60 0.07
N ALA A 16 -3.52 4.90 0.19
CA ALA A 16 -2.55 5.40 1.16
C ALA A 16 -2.94 5.02 2.58
N LEU A 17 -4.23 5.10 2.91
CA LEU A 17 -4.72 4.68 4.23
C LEU A 17 -4.55 3.18 4.43
N GLU A 18 -4.83 2.37 3.41
CA GLU A 18 -4.65 0.93 3.48
C GLU A 18 -3.17 0.56 3.61
N ILE A 19 -2.31 1.26 2.89
CA ILE A 19 -0.86 1.05 2.96
C ILE A 19 -0.37 1.34 4.38
N GLU A 20 -0.81 2.44 4.96
CA GLU A 20 -0.43 2.80 6.33
C GLU A 20 -0.86 1.73 7.31
N ALA A 21 -2.10 1.27 7.21
CA ALA A 21 -2.61 0.22 8.07
C ALA A 21 -1.82 -1.08 7.89
N ALA A 22 -1.48 -1.42 6.65
CA ALA A 22 -0.71 -2.61 6.36
C ALA A 22 0.70 -2.53 6.94
N ARG A 23 1.33 -1.36 6.87
CA ARG A 23 2.66 -1.16 7.46
C ARG A 23 2.64 -1.34 8.97
N VAL A 24 1.64 -0.76 9.62
CA VAL A 24 1.48 -0.88 11.08
C VAL A 24 1.26 -2.35 11.44
N HIS A 25 0.38 -3.04 10.70
CA HIS A 25 0.10 -4.43 10.95
C HIS A 25 1.35 -5.30 10.79
N LEU A 26 2.14 -5.04 9.75
CA LEU A 26 3.38 -5.77 9.52
C LEU A 26 4.38 -5.55 10.65
N ASP A 27 4.53 -4.31 11.11
CA ASP A 27 5.42 -4.01 12.23
C ASP A 27 4.99 -4.72 13.50
N GLU A 28 3.70 -4.73 13.78
CA GLU A 28 3.16 -5.43 14.95
C GLU A 28 3.39 -6.93 14.84
N ALA A 29 3.17 -7.49 13.65
CA ALA A 29 3.34 -8.91 13.42
C ALA A 29 4.79 -9.34 13.62
N ARG A 30 5.74 -8.52 13.20
CA ARG A 30 7.17 -8.82 13.37
C ARG A 30 7.58 -8.92 14.83
N GLY A 31 6.89 -8.20 15.69
CA GLY A 31 7.16 -8.25 17.14
C GLY A 31 6.32 -9.28 17.88
N ASP A 32 5.45 -9.99 17.19
CA ASP A 32 4.53 -10.93 17.80
C ASP A 32 4.96 -12.38 17.51
N PRO A 33 5.38 -13.13 18.54
CA PRO A 33 5.85 -14.50 18.33
C PRO A 33 4.78 -15.49 17.84
N SER A 34 3.50 -15.08 17.87
CA SER A 34 2.43 -15.95 17.36
C SER A 34 2.35 -15.93 15.84
N TYR A 35 3.02 -14.99 15.18
CA TYR A 35 3.07 -14.94 13.73
C TYR A 35 4.23 -15.78 13.19
N THR A 36 3.94 -16.58 12.17
CA THR A 36 4.96 -17.38 11.51
C THR A 36 5.63 -16.58 10.39
N LEU A 37 6.73 -17.13 9.85
CA LEU A 37 7.38 -16.52 8.69
C LEU A 37 6.42 -16.45 7.50
N ASP A 38 5.58 -17.45 7.32
CA ASP A 38 4.60 -17.45 6.24
C ASP A 38 3.61 -16.31 6.40
N ASP A 39 3.16 -16.08 7.64
CA ASP A 39 2.25 -14.96 7.94
C ASP A 39 2.89 -13.63 7.60
N ILE A 40 4.15 -13.46 7.98
CA ILE A 40 4.90 -12.23 7.69
C ILE A 40 5.05 -12.03 6.19
N GLU A 41 5.36 -13.10 5.45
CA GLU A 41 5.51 -13.01 4.00
C GLU A 41 4.20 -12.66 3.32
N ASP A 42 3.07 -13.17 3.82
CA ASP A 42 1.75 -12.81 3.30
C ASP A 42 1.45 -11.33 3.52
N LEU A 43 1.80 -10.80 4.69
CA LEU A 43 1.61 -9.39 5.00
C LEU A 43 2.48 -8.50 4.10
N LYS A 44 3.72 -8.92 3.84
CA LYS A 44 4.59 -8.21 2.92
C LYS A 44 4.03 -8.20 1.50
N ALA A 45 3.52 -9.34 1.05
CA ALA A 45 2.94 -9.44 -0.28
C ALA A 45 1.73 -8.52 -0.42
N GLU A 46 0.89 -8.47 0.60
CA GLU A 46 -0.25 -7.57 0.63
C GLU A 46 0.19 -6.11 0.52
N LEU A 47 1.20 -5.72 1.31
CA LEU A 47 1.73 -4.37 1.28
C LEU A 47 2.27 -4.02 -0.11
N HIS A 48 3.04 -4.92 -0.72
CA HIS A 48 3.56 -4.70 -2.07
C HIS A 48 2.44 -4.56 -3.08
N HIS A 49 1.39 -5.34 -2.94
CA HIS A 49 0.23 -5.25 -3.83
C HIS A 49 -0.43 -3.87 -3.72
N LEU A 50 -0.63 -3.39 -2.51
CA LEU A 50 -1.22 -2.07 -2.28
C LEU A 50 -0.34 -0.96 -2.84
N GLU A 51 0.97 -1.06 -2.65
CA GLU A 51 1.91 -0.07 -3.18
C GLU A 51 1.90 -0.06 -4.69
N ARG A 52 1.78 -1.22 -5.31
CA ARG A 52 1.68 -1.33 -6.75
C ARG A 52 0.40 -0.66 -7.26
N GLU A 53 -0.72 -0.93 -6.58
CA GLU A 53 -1.99 -0.31 -6.94
C GLU A 53 -1.92 1.21 -6.78
N PHE A 54 -1.24 1.67 -5.75
CA PHE A 54 -1.05 3.10 -5.53
C PHE A 54 -0.28 3.72 -6.71
N SER A 55 0.78 3.07 -7.17
CA SER A 55 1.58 3.60 -8.27
C SER A 55 0.77 3.70 -9.56
N LEU A 56 -0.24 2.83 -9.72
CA LEU A 56 -1.10 2.84 -10.90
C LEU A 56 -2.12 3.98 -10.89
N THR A 57 -2.29 4.66 -9.77
CA THR A 57 -3.20 5.80 -9.69
C THR A 57 -2.65 7.05 -10.38
N GLY A 58 -1.36 7.06 -10.66
CA GLY A 58 -0.69 8.22 -11.24
C GLY A 58 -0.25 9.26 -10.23
N VAL A 59 -0.54 9.05 -8.95
CA VAL A 59 -0.07 9.92 -7.88
C VAL A 59 1.32 9.44 -7.48
N THR A 60 2.31 10.33 -7.52
CA THR A 60 3.71 9.95 -7.32
C THR A 60 4.13 9.91 -5.87
N SER A 61 3.38 10.58 -5.00
CA SER A 61 3.74 10.67 -3.60
C SER A 61 2.50 10.88 -2.74
N GLU A 62 2.52 10.30 -1.55
CA GLU A 62 1.48 10.51 -0.55
C GLU A 62 1.39 11.99 -0.16
N TYR A 63 2.48 12.73 -0.32
CA TYR A 63 2.50 14.15 0.01
C TYR A 63 1.67 15.00 -0.95
N ASP A 64 1.31 14.44 -2.08
CA ASP A 64 0.47 15.12 -3.07
C ASP A 64 -1.04 14.99 -2.77
N LEU A 65 -1.37 14.27 -1.74
CA LEU A 65 -2.77 14.01 -1.37
C LEU A 65 -3.33 15.07 -0.44
#